data_fcec70fefed8b8dc2078bfd79e75ea4c
#
_entry.id   fcec70fefed8b8dc2078bfd79e75ea4c
#
_cell.length_a   1.000
_cell.length_b   1.000
_cell.length_c   1.000
_cell.angle_alpha   90.00
_cell.angle_beta   90.00
_cell.angle_gamma   90.00
#
_symmetry.space_group_name_H-M   'P 1'
#
loop_
_entity.id
_entity.type
_entity.pdbx_description
1 polymer ?
#
loop_
_entity_poly.entity_id
_entity_poly.type
_entity_poly.pdbx_seq_one_letter_code
_entity_poly.pdbx_strand_id
1 'polypeptide(L)'
;MRVRASLGWLVPLIVAVLGQVSFVHAEVRIKDLARFEGTRDDAILGYGLVVGLPGTGDSQRNLATLQSVSNMLREFGLQVPPIAVSSRNVAAVMVTAGLPGSLRLGDRLDATVSSIGDARSLAGGTLLHTPLIGTDRKVYATAQGALAVGGYRFEQNGNVEQKNFPTTGTVVDGAVAERVVSPMLAREDGTLDLLINEPDYTTATRVAARINAAVPRASAAALESGRVRLQVPDRSQTGIVSLIAQVESLSVEPDVRARVVVNERTGTVVSGGNVWLSAVTVTQGDIKVSITEDYIVSQPYGGFIRPGPDIRTAIVPQTRVRVQESQLGAVNLRQGATIEDLVNALRAIKASSREVIAVLQGIKRAGALHAELIVQ
;
A
#
# COMPACT_ATOMS: atom_id res chain seq x y z
N MET A 1 59.34 7.35 47.86
CA MET A 1 58.67 6.18 47.27
C MET A 1 57.78 6.68 46.15
N ARG A 2 58.20 6.47 44.89
CA ARG A 2 57.49 6.98 43.71
C ARG A 2 56.57 5.88 43.18
N VAL A 3 55.23 6.12 43.17
CA VAL A 3 54.25 5.26 42.51
C VAL A 3 54.02 5.84 41.12
N ARG A 4 54.53 5.17 40.08
CA ARG A 4 54.17 5.37 38.67
C ARG A 4 53.11 4.32 38.35
N ALA A 5 51.85 4.72 38.30
CA ALA A 5 50.75 3.87 37.86
C ALA A 5 50.48 4.04 36.35
N SER A 6 50.51 2.97 35.70
CA SER A 6 50.30 2.60 34.31
C SER A 6 49.04 3.16 33.65
N LEU A 7 49.22 4.24 32.86
CA LEU A 7 48.15 4.84 32.02
C LEU A 7 48.10 4.26 30.60
N GLY A 8 48.87 3.19 30.34
CA GLY A 8 49.06 2.64 28.99
C GLY A 8 48.02 1.59 28.53
N TRP A 9 47.15 1.08 29.41
CA TRP A 9 46.23 -0.02 29.09
C TRP A 9 44.77 0.42 28.84
N LEU A 10 44.44 1.68 29.04
CA LEU A 10 43.06 2.17 28.80
C LEU A 10 42.78 2.62 27.36
N VAL A 11 43.80 2.92 26.58
CA VAL A 11 43.67 3.39 25.20
C VAL A 11 43.17 2.30 24.24
N PRO A 12 43.63 1.03 24.27
CA PRO A 12 43.13 -0.02 23.36
C PRO A 12 41.71 -0.46 23.69
N LEU A 13 41.24 -0.31 24.93
CA LEU A 13 39.87 -0.69 25.30
C LEU A 13 38.83 0.31 24.78
N ILE A 14 39.16 1.60 24.66
CA ILE A 14 38.26 2.65 24.12
C ILE A 14 38.14 2.52 22.60
N VAL A 15 39.20 2.09 21.89
CA VAL A 15 39.16 1.87 20.42
C VAL A 15 38.37 0.63 20.06
N ALA A 16 38.30 -0.40 20.90
CA ALA A 16 37.49 -1.60 20.66
C ALA A 16 35.98 -1.38 20.82
N VAL A 17 35.55 -0.39 21.59
CA VAL A 17 34.12 -0.05 21.82
C VAL A 17 33.55 0.83 20.71
N LEU A 18 34.36 1.60 19.99
CA LEU A 18 33.92 2.50 18.90
C LEU A 18 33.75 1.83 17.54
N GLY A 19 34.04 0.53 17.40
CA GLY A 19 34.04 -0.21 16.13
C GLY A 19 32.72 -0.90 15.75
N GLN A 20 31.70 -0.87 16.57
CA GLN A 20 30.40 -1.53 16.29
C GLN A 20 29.31 -0.49 15.91
N VAL A 21 29.51 0.20 14.79
CA VAL A 21 28.38 0.86 14.12
C VAL A 21 27.59 -0.25 13.41
N SER A 22 26.69 -0.89 14.14
CA SER A 22 25.69 -1.77 13.53
C SER A 22 24.78 -0.87 12.69
N PHE A 23 24.86 -0.99 11.38
CA PHE A 23 23.82 -0.46 10.49
C PHE A 23 22.53 -1.14 10.86
N VAL A 24 21.63 -0.46 11.54
CA VAL A 24 20.27 -0.92 11.80
C VAL A 24 19.55 -0.87 10.47
N HIS A 25 19.55 -2.00 9.76
CA HIS A 25 18.67 -2.19 8.62
C HIS A 25 17.24 -2.37 9.16
N ALA A 26 16.27 -1.74 8.51
CA ALA A 26 14.87 -1.85 8.90
C ALA A 26 14.37 -3.26 8.54
N GLU A 27 14.38 -4.16 9.53
CA GLU A 27 13.74 -5.47 9.39
C GLU A 27 12.22 -5.33 9.43
N VAL A 28 11.54 -5.93 8.47
CA VAL A 28 10.07 -5.95 8.34
C VAL A 28 9.59 -7.38 8.52
N ARG A 29 8.46 -7.57 9.23
CA ARG A 29 7.91 -8.92 9.43
C ARG A 29 7.34 -9.48 8.13
N ILE A 30 7.45 -10.79 7.95
CA ILE A 30 6.96 -11.47 6.74
C ILE A 30 5.46 -11.20 6.53
N LYS A 31 4.65 -11.14 7.58
CA LYS A 31 3.22 -10.80 7.48
C LYS A 31 2.90 -9.44 6.87
N ASP A 32 3.85 -8.48 6.97
CA ASP A 32 3.68 -7.14 6.41
C ASP A 32 4.17 -7.08 4.93
N LEU A 33 4.99 -8.05 4.51
CA LEU A 33 5.57 -8.18 3.17
C LEU A 33 4.82 -9.16 2.26
N ALA A 34 4.14 -10.14 2.85
CA ALA A 34 3.56 -11.26 2.11
C ALA A 34 2.30 -11.80 2.79
N ARG A 35 1.53 -12.56 2.03
CA ARG A 35 0.32 -13.26 2.49
C ARG A 35 0.33 -14.69 2.00
N PHE A 36 -0.31 -15.58 2.73
CA PHE A 36 -0.51 -16.96 2.26
C PHE A 36 -1.60 -17.03 1.19
N GLU A 37 -1.40 -17.88 0.19
CA GLU A 37 -2.43 -18.20 -0.80
C GLU A 37 -3.63 -18.83 -0.10
N GLY A 38 -4.87 -18.47 -0.52
CA GLY A 38 -6.10 -18.95 0.12
C GLY A 38 -6.65 -18.06 1.23
N THR A 39 -5.93 -17.00 1.63
CA THR A 39 -6.42 -16.01 2.61
C THR A 39 -7.05 -14.76 1.98
N ARG A 40 -7.36 -14.84 0.67
CA ARG A 40 -7.95 -13.72 -0.05
C ARG A 40 -9.40 -13.53 0.36
N ASP A 41 -9.77 -12.28 0.61
CA ASP A 41 -11.17 -11.88 0.73
C ASP A 41 -11.79 -11.79 -0.67
N ASP A 42 -12.87 -12.53 -0.88
CA ASP A 42 -13.68 -12.43 -2.09
C ASP A 42 -14.84 -11.46 -1.85
N ALA A 43 -15.45 -10.96 -2.92
CA ALA A 43 -16.64 -10.13 -2.83
C ALA A 43 -17.87 -10.96 -3.19
N ILE A 44 -18.92 -10.83 -2.38
CA ILE A 44 -20.25 -11.37 -2.66
C ILE A 44 -21.21 -10.23 -2.93
N LEU A 45 -22.18 -10.48 -3.80
CA LEU A 45 -23.14 -9.47 -4.24
C LEU A 45 -24.57 -10.02 -4.26
N GLY A 46 -25.53 -9.12 -4.07
CA GLY A 46 -26.95 -9.46 -4.14
C GLY A 46 -27.79 -8.30 -4.64
N TYR A 47 -28.93 -8.64 -5.20
CA TYR A 47 -29.98 -7.68 -5.56
C TYR A 47 -31.03 -7.65 -4.45
N GLY A 48 -31.36 -6.46 -3.92
CA GLY A 48 -32.29 -6.28 -2.83
C GLY A 48 -33.22 -5.10 -3.00
N LEU A 49 -34.12 -4.97 -2.04
CA LEU A 49 -35.03 -3.83 -1.91
C LEU A 49 -34.82 -3.16 -0.57
N VAL A 50 -34.77 -1.84 -0.59
CA VAL A 50 -34.82 -0.99 0.60
C VAL A 50 -36.19 -0.37 0.71
N VAL A 51 -36.82 -0.51 1.88
CA VAL A 51 -38.17 0.01 2.17
C VAL A 51 -38.12 1.06 3.27
N GLY A 52 -39.22 1.77 3.48
CA GLY A 52 -39.31 2.78 4.55
C GLY A 52 -38.71 4.14 4.17
N LEU A 53 -38.46 4.38 2.88
CA LEU A 53 -37.93 5.66 2.40
C LEU A 53 -39.03 6.72 2.32
N PRO A 54 -38.92 7.86 3.00
CA PRO A 54 -39.98 8.86 3.06
C PRO A 54 -40.06 9.67 1.75
N GLY A 55 -40.57 9.06 0.66
CA GLY A 55 -40.71 9.68 -0.66
C GLY A 55 -39.39 9.88 -1.40
N THR A 56 -38.27 9.35 -0.90
CA THR A 56 -36.92 9.48 -1.48
C THR A 56 -36.49 8.26 -2.27
N GLY A 57 -37.29 7.20 -2.31
CA GLY A 57 -37.04 5.98 -3.08
C GLY A 57 -37.20 6.18 -4.59
N ASP A 58 -37.19 5.07 -5.31
CA ASP A 58 -37.30 5.06 -6.77
C ASP A 58 -38.63 5.66 -7.27
N SER A 59 -38.57 6.25 -8.44
CA SER A 59 -39.76 6.79 -9.09
C SER A 59 -40.63 5.67 -9.65
N GLN A 60 -41.90 6.00 -9.89
CA GLN A 60 -42.87 5.10 -10.54
C GLN A 60 -42.51 4.75 -12.00
N ARG A 61 -41.46 5.36 -12.55
CA ARG A 61 -40.94 5.04 -13.89
C ARG A 61 -39.92 3.90 -13.88
N ASN A 62 -39.41 3.57 -12.71
CA ASN A 62 -38.44 2.46 -12.57
C ASN A 62 -39.16 1.12 -12.56
N LEU A 63 -39.32 0.54 -13.76
CA LEU A 63 -40.02 -0.73 -13.95
C LEU A 63 -39.35 -1.90 -13.20
N ALA A 64 -38.03 -1.87 -13.02
CA ALA A 64 -37.31 -2.92 -12.28
C ALA A 64 -37.74 -2.95 -10.81
N THR A 65 -37.83 -1.80 -10.16
CA THR A 65 -38.32 -1.69 -8.78
C THR A 65 -39.76 -2.12 -8.65
N LEU A 66 -40.64 -1.67 -9.55
CA LEU A 66 -42.06 -2.06 -9.56
C LEU A 66 -42.25 -3.57 -9.74
N GLN A 67 -41.49 -4.17 -10.65
CA GLN A 67 -41.52 -5.60 -10.88
C GLN A 67 -41.03 -6.39 -9.65
N SER A 68 -39.97 -5.91 -9.01
CA SER A 68 -39.41 -6.55 -7.81
C SER A 68 -40.36 -6.49 -6.62
N VAL A 69 -41.04 -5.36 -6.42
CA VAL A 69 -42.09 -5.25 -5.38
C VAL A 69 -43.26 -6.17 -5.70
N SER A 70 -43.73 -6.24 -6.97
CA SER A 70 -44.78 -7.15 -7.37
C SER A 70 -44.40 -8.63 -7.14
N ASN A 71 -43.16 -9.00 -7.45
CA ASN A 71 -42.65 -10.36 -7.23
C ASN A 71 -42.62 -10.68 -5.73
N MET A 72 -42.14 -9.76 -4.91
CA MET A 72 -42.10 -9.92 -3.45
C MET A 72 -43.52 -10.09 -2.87
N LEU A 73 -44.47 -9.25 -3.28
CA LEU A 73 -45.84 -9.38 -2.83
C LEU A 73 -46.49 -10.74 -3.23
N ARG A 74 -46.10 -11.26 -4.38
CA ARG A 74 -46.53 -12.59 -4.83
C ARG A 74 -46.05 -13.73 -3.94
N GLU A 75 -44.83 -13.62 -3.38
CA GLU A 75 -44.31 -14.58 -2.41
C GLU A 75 -45.13 -14.60 -1.11
N PHE A 76 -45.74 -13.44 -0.75
CA PHE A 76 -46.71 -13.35 0.35
C PHE A 76 -48.15 -13.69 -0.05
N GLY A 77 -48.41 -14.24 -1.25
CA GLY A 77 -49.71 -14.62 -1.70
C GLY A 77 -50.56 -13.49 -2.30
N LEU A 78 -50.00 -12.29 -2.45
CA LEU A 78 -50.67 -11.10 -2.98
C LEU A 78 -50.36 -10.93 -4.47
N GLN A 79 -51.34 -11.04 -5.33
CA GLN A 79 -51.15 -10.83 -6.78
C GLN A 79 -51.47 -9.38 -7.16
N VAL A 80 -50.42 -8.55 -7.18
CA VAL A 80 -50.50 -7.15 -7.57
C VAL A 80 -49.71 -6.95 -8.86
N PRO A 81 -50.32 -6.49 -9.95
CA PRO A 81 -49.60 -6.23 -11.19
C PRO A 81 -48.63 -5.06 -10.98
N PRO A 82 -47.45 -5.04 -11.60
CA PRO A 82 -46.42 -4.00 -11.38
C PRO A 82 -46.91 -2.58 -11.58
N ILE A 83 -47.83 -2.35 -12.55
CA ILE A 83 -48.39 -1.03 -12.83
C ILE A 83 -49.30 -0.50 -11.72
N ALA A 84 -49.83 -1.38 -10.87
CA ALA A 84 -50.65 -1.01 -9.74
C ALA A 84 -49.83 -0.66 -8.48
N VAL A 85 -48.52 -0.97 -8.51
CA VAL A 85 -47.59 -0.58 -7.43
C VAL A 85 -47.24 0.91 -7.58
N SER A 86 -47.70 1.72 -6.64
CA SER A 86 -47.45 3.17 -6.64
C SER A 86 -46.82 3.57 -5.32
N SER A 87 -45.49 3.54 -5.25
CA SER A 87 -44.78 3.93 -4.05
C SER A 87 -43.42 4.57 -4.37
N ARG A 88 -43.08 5.63 -3.68
CA ARG A 88 -41.72 6.22 -3.65
C ARG A 88 -40.98 5.87 -2.38
N ASN A 89 -41.48 4.94 -1.61
CA ASN A 89 -40.91 4.52 -0.33
C ASN A 89 -40.02 3.26 -0.47
N VAL A 90 -39.79 2.83 -1.70
CA VAL A 90 -38.96 1.64 -2.00
C VAL A 90 -37.89 2.00 -3.02
N ALA A 91 -36.73 1.41 -2.88
CA ALA A 91 -35.62 1.52 -3.85
C ALA A 91 -35.02 0.15 -4.14
N ALA A 92 -34.71 -0.09 -5.42
CA ALA A 92 -33.89 -1.23 -5.84
C ALA A 92 -32.41 -0.95 -5.56
N VAL A 93 -31.74 -1.91 -4.96
CA VAL A 93 -30.36 -1.75 -4.51
C VAL A 93 -29.49 -2.94 -4.88
N MET A 94 -28.20 -2.64 -5.09
CA MET A 94 -27.14 -3.64 -5.09
C MET A 94 -26.52 -3.69 -3.69
N VAL A 95 -26.40 -4.89 -3.17
CA VAL A 95 -25.78 -5.16 -1.86
C VAL A 95 -24.48 -5.88 -2.09
N THR A 96 -23.40 -5.40 -1.48
CA THR A 96 -22.08 -6.04 -1.57
C THR A 96 -21.53 -6.25 -0.16
N ALA A 97 -20.85 -7.38 0.06
CA ALA A 97 -20.12 -7.64 1.28
C ALA A 97 -18.78 -8.31 0.96
N GLY A 98 -17.79 -8.08 1.81
CA GLY A 98 -16.54 -8.83 1.76
C GLY A 98 -16.76 -10.23 2.34
N LEU A 99 -16.31 -11.26 1.63
CA LEU A 99 -16.32 -12.65 2.08
C LEU A 99 -14.93 -13.01 2.59
N PRO A 100 -14.72 -13.05 3.91
CA PRO A 100 -13.42 -13.42 4.45
C PRO A 100 -13.03 -14.84 4.05
N GLY A 101 -11.73 -15.08 3.89
CA GLY A 101 -11.20 -16.41 3.57
C GLY A 101 -11.54 -17.48 4.62
N SER A 102 -11.93 -17.09 5.85
CA SER A 102 -12.47 -17.97 6.87
C SER A 102 -13.81 -17.43 7.38
N LEU A 103 -14.88 -18.13 7.11
CA LEU A 103 -16.23 -17.74 7.51
C LEU A 103 -16.95 -18.95 8.12
N ARG A 104 -17.55 -18.74 9.29
CA ARG A 104 -18.38 -19.76 9.96
C ARG A 104 -19.85 -19.45 9.80
N LEU A 105 -20.67 -20.48 9.90
CA LEU A 105 -22.11 -20.33 9.90
C LEU A 105 -22.55 -19.39 11.05
N GLY A 106 -23.32 -18.38 10.70
CA GLY A 106 -23.81 -17.38 11.67
C GLY A 106 -22.88 -16.19 11.90
N ASP A 107 -21.67 -16.17 11.34
CA ASP A 107 -20.81 -14.99 11.40
C ASP A 107 -21.50 -13.79 10.75
N ARG A 108 -21.21 -12.60 11.28
CA ARG A 108 -21.81 -11.35 10.81
C ARG A 108 -20.79 -10.53 10.02
N LEU A 109 -21.27 -9.96 8.94
CA LEU A 109 -20.50 -9.12 8.03
C LEU A 109 -21.20 -7.79 7.80
N ASP A 110 -20.45 -6.75 7.54
CA ASP A 110 -20.98 -5.48 7.07
C ASP A 110 -21.38 -5.59 5.60
N ALA A 111 -22.55 -5.07 5.28
CA ALA A 111 -23.06 -5.02 3.92
C ALA A 111 -23.17 -3.58 3.44
N THR A 112 -22.55 -3.28 2.31
CA THR A 112 -22.68 -1.99 1.63
C THR A 112 -23.85 -2.08 0.66
N VAL A 113 -24.75 -1.10 0.75
CA VAL A 113 -25.98 -1.02 -0.04
C VAL A 113 -25.94 0.23 -0.90
N SER A 114 -26.08 0.05 -2.21
CA SER A 114 -26.05 1.15 -3.19
C SER A 114 -27.27 1.12 -4.07
N SER A 115 -27.95 2.27 -4.27
CA SER A 115 -29.10 2.38 -5.17
C SER A 115 -28.66 2.11 -6.62
N ILE A 116 -29.44 1.29 -7.33
CA ILE A 116 -29.26 1.06 -8.78
C ILE A 116 -30.37 1.75 -9.59
N GLY A 117 -31.39 2.25 -8.91
CA GLY A 117 -32.48 3.02 -9.51
C GLY A 117 -32.25 4.52 -9.50
N ASP A 118 -33.33 5.26 -9.45
CA ASP A 118 -33.35 6.73 -9.40
C ASP A 118 -33.74 7.29 -8.01
N ALA A 119 -33.50 6.48 -6.97
CA ALA A 119 -33.71 6.90 -5.58
C ALA A 119 -32.83 8.11 -5.23
N ARG A 120 -33.42 9.10 -4.55
CA ARG A 120 -32.73 10.32 -4.16
C ARG A 120 -31.94 10.17 -2.87
N SER A 121 -32.38 9.29 -1.97
CA SER A 121 -31.72 8.99 -0.71
C SER A 121 -32.20 7.65 -0.16
N LEU A 122 -31.29 6.90 0.47
CA LEU A 122 -31.60 5.67 1.22
C LEU A 122 -31.70 5.91 2.73
N ALA A 123 -31.59 7.17 3.19
CA ALA A 123 -31.62 7.51 4.61
C ALA A 123 -32.94 7.09 5.28
N GLY A 124 -32.84 6.46 6.43
CA GLY A 124 -33.97 5.93 7.19
C GLY A 124 -34.58 4.65 6.65
N GLY A 125 -34.03 4.11 5.54
CA GLY A 125 -34.52 2.88 4.94
C GLY A 125 -34.05 1.62 5.66
N THR A 126 -34.76 0.53 5.41
CA THR A 126 -34.42 -0.81 5.87
C THR A 126 -34.25 -1.74 4.68
N LEU A 127 -33.12 -2.44 4.62
CA LEU A 127 -32.87 -3.48 3.63
C LEU A 127 -33.69 -4.72 3.97
N LEU A 128 -34.45 -5.18 3.00
CA LEU A 128 -35.17 -6.46 3.11
C LEU A 128 -34.22 -7.64 2.92
N HIS A 129 -34.69 -8.81 3.31
CA HIS A 129 -33.95 -10.07 3.18
C HIS A 129 -33.37 -10.24 1.77
N THR A 130 -32.06 -10.23 1.66
CA THR A 130 -31.32 -10.19 0.41
C THR A 130 -30.24 -11.25 0.40
N PRO A 131 -30.33 -12.30 -0.44
CA PRO A 131 -29.29 -13.29 -0.58
C PRO A 131 -28.06 -12.69 -1.28
N LEU A 132 -26.87 -12.92 -0.73
CA LEU A 132 -25.59 -12.54 -1.31
C LEU A 132 -24.93 -13.76 -1.93
N ILE A 133 -24.63 -13.66 -3.23
CA ILE A 133 -24.08 -14.74 -4.03
C ILE A 133 -22.62 -14.50 -4.38
N GLY A 134 -21.82 -15.57 -4.37
CA GLY A 134 -20.45 -15.55 -4.84
C GLY A 134 -20.36 -15.72 -6.37
N THR A 135 -19.12 -15.73 -6.87
CA THR A 135 -18.81 -15.94 -8.30
C THR A 135 -19.26 -17.31 -8.81
N ASP A 136 -19.38 -18.29 -7.93
CA ASP A 136 -19.89 -19.65 -8.19
C ASP A 136 -21.43 -19.75 -8.19
N ARG A 137 -22.12 -18.61 -8.05
CA ARG A 137 -23.59 -18.48 -7.96
C ARG A 137 -24.23 -19.18 -6.77
N LYS A 138 -23.47 -19.45 -5.72
CA LYS A 138 -24.02 -19.98 -4.46
C LYS A 138 -24.24 -18.85 -3.47
N VAL A 139 -25.28 -18.98 -2.64
CA VAL A 139 -25.55 -18.06 -1.53
C VAL A 139 -24.55 -18.34 -0.43
N TYR A 140 -23.81 -17.32 -0.02
CA TYR A 140 -22.83 -17.36 1.08
C TYR A 140 -23.31 -16.65 2.32
N ALA A 141 -24.07 -15.58 2.17
CA ALA A 141 -24.64 -14.83 3.27
C ALA A 141 -25.99 -14.25 2.89
N THR A 142 -26.75 -13.83 3.88
CA THR A 142 -28.03 -13.14 3.69
C THR A 142 -28.01 -11.83 4.46
N ALA A 143 -28.24 -10.71 3.76
CA ALA A 143 -28.21 -9.38 4.32
C ALA A 143 -29.62 -8.83 4.60
N GLN A 144 -29.80 -8.18 5.78
CA GLN A 144 -31.01 -7.45 6.13
C GLN A 144 -30.71 -6.46 7.27
N GLY A 145 -31.49 -5.38 7.36
CA GLY A 145 -31.39 -4.46 8.50
C GLY A 145 -31.52 -2.99 8.12
N ALA A 146 -31.47 -2.12 9.14
CA ALA A 146 -31.52 -0.69 8.97
C ALA A 146 -30.25 -0.13 8.34
N LEU A 147 -30.40 0.81 7.40
CA LEU A 147 -29.27 1.45 6.73
C LEU A 147 -28.71 2.62 7.53
N ALA A 148 -27.39 2.60 7.74
CA ALA A 148 -26.63 3.76 8.18
C ALA A 148 -26.10 4.50 6.95
N VAL A 149 -26.64 5.67 6.66
CA VAL A 149 -26.27 6.51 5.50
C VAL A 149 -25.46 7.69 6.00
N GLY A 150 -24.25 7.86 5.49
CA GLY A 150 -23.31 8.90 5.90
C GLY A 150 -23.55 10.28 5.27
N GLY A 151 -24.65 10.48 4.53
CA GLY A 151 -24.97 11.70 3.82
C GLY A 151 -26.42 12.13 4.00
N TYR A 152 -26.69 13.41 3.63
CA TYR A 152 -28.06 13.92 3.54
C TYR A 152 -28.27 14.69 2.24
N ARG A 153 -29.51 14.72 1.81
CA ARG A 153 -29.99 15.57 0.71
C ARG A 153 -31.32 16.21 1.13
N PHE A 154 -31.35 17.52 1.16
CA PHE A 154 -32.55 18.31 1.34
C PHE A 154 -32.88 19.06 0.05
N GLU A 155 -34.14 19.00 -0.36
CA GLU A 155 -34.62 19.70 -1.54
C GLU A 155 -35.85 20.53 -1.11
N GLN A 156 -35.75 21.86 -1.20
CA GLN A 156 -36.85 22.78 -0.88
C GLN A 156 -36.88 23.93 -1.90
N ASN A 157 -38.03 24.11 -2.54
CA ASN A 157 -38.29 25.20 -3.50
C ASN A 157 -37.24 25.28 -4.64
N GLY A 158 -36.75 24.14 -5.13
CA GLY A 158 -35.73 24.09 -6.19
C GLY A 158 -34.30 24.26 -5.72
N ASN A 159 -34.05 24.53 -4.45
CA ASN A 159 -32.71 24.51 -3.84
C ASN A 159 -32.41 23.10 -3.33
N VAL A 160 -31.23 22.57 -3.73
CA VAL A 160 -30.75 21.26 -3.32
C VAL A 160 -29.52 21.45 -2.47
N GLU A 161 -29.56 21.03 -1.21
CA GLU A 161 -28.40 20.91 -0.35
C GLU A 161 -28.09 19.43 -0.15
N GLN A 162 -26.92 19.02 -0.60
CA GLN A 162 -26.46 17.64 -0.50
C GLN A 162 -25.07 17.59 0.11
N LYS A 163 -24.90 16.69 1.07
CA LYS A 163 -23.58 16.38 1.67
C LYS A 163 -23.34 14.88 1.58
N ASN A 164 -22.17 14.49 1.05
CA ASN A 164 -21.77 13.12 0.80
C ASN A 164 -22.71 12.39 -0.18
N PHE A 165 -22.75 11.04 -0.12
CA PHE A 165 -23.52 10.19 -1.03
C PHE A 165 -24.75 9.60 -0.34
N PRO A 166 -25.92 10.23 -0.42
CA PRO A 166 -27.12 9.76 0.27
C PRO A 166 -27.72 8.49 -0.35
N THR A 167 -27.24 8.06 -1.51
CA THR A 167 -27.69 6.86 -2.25
C THR A 167 -26.90 5.62 -1.93
N THR A 168 -25.91 5.70 -1.02
CA THR A 168 -25.13 4.57 -0.53
C THR A 168 -25.16 4.58 1.00
N GLY A 169 -25.31 3.41 1.59
CA GLY A 169 -25.29 3.21 3.04
C GLY A 169 -24.70 1.85 3.40
N THR A 170 -24.50 1.63 4.68
CA THR A 170 -23.99 0.38 5.23
C THR A 170 -25.02 -0.19 6.20
N VAL A 171 -25.24 -1.50 6.16
CA VAL A 171 -25.92 -2.26 7.19
C VAL A 171 -24.86 -2.93 8.03
N VAL A 172 -24.57 -2.37 9.19
CA VAL A 172 -23.54 -2.86 10.10
C VAL A 172 -23.98 -4.20 10.68
N ASP A 173 -23.11 -5.22 10.64
CA ASP A 173 -23.40 -6.60 11.05
C ASP A 173 -24.69 -7.18 10.42
N GLY A 174 -25.12 -6.63 9.27
CA GLY A 174 -26.40 -6.94 8.66
C GLY A 174 -26.39 -8.17 7.75
N ALA A 175 -25.26 -8.64 7.33
CA ALA A 175 -25.16 -9.88 6.55
C ALA A 175 -24.76 -11.04 7.45
N VAL A 176 -25.52 -12.11 7.42
CA VAL A 176 -25.31 -13.34 8.21
C VAL A 176 -24.84 -14.45 7.28
N ALA A 177 -23.75 -15.12 7.64
CA ALA A 177 -23.19 -16.21 6.87
C ALA A 177 -24.08 -17.46 6.89
N GLU A 178 -24.41 -17.94 5.69
CA GLU A 178 -25.23 -19.14 5.45
C GLU A 178 -24.38 -20.35 5.06
N ARG A 179 -23.08 -20.13 4.77
CA ARG A 179 -22.14 -21.18 4.40
C ARG A 179 -20.82 -21.01 5.11
N VAL A 180 -20.21 -22.14 5.42
CA VAL A 180 -18.83 -22.16 5.91
C VAL A 180 -17.88 -21.97 4.74
N VAL A 181 -16.98 -21.04 4.86
CA VAL A 181 -15.82 -20.89 3.98
C VAL A 181 -14.59 -21.28 4.79
N SER A 182 -13.93 -22.33 4.37
CA SER A 182 -12.67 -22.77 4.97
C SER A 182 -11.56 -22.49 3.99
N PRO A 183 -10.52 -21.75 4.37
CA PRO A 183 -9.40 -21.50 3.49
C PRO A 183 -8.68 -22.83 3.21
N MET A 184 -8.48 -23.15 1.96
CA MET A 184 -7.61 -24.24 1.55
C MET A 184 -6.17 -23.72 1.61
N LEU A 185 -5.62 -23.61 2.83
CA LEU A 185 -4.29 -23.05 3.06
C LEU A 185 -3.20 -23.93 2.47
N ALA A 186 -3.31 -25.25 2.65
CA ALA A 186 -2.37 -26.21 2.07
C ALA A 186 -2.97 -26.87 0.83
N ARG A 187 -2.17 -27.04 -0.20
CA ARG A 187 -2.51 -27.82 -1.39
C ARG A 187 -2.55 -29.32 -1.04
N GLU A 188 -3.12 -30.13 -1.92
CA GLU A 188 -3.20 -31.57 -1.76
C GLU A 188 -1.83 -32.24 -1.63
N ASP A 189 -0.80 -31.66 -2.26
CA ASP A 189 0.58 -32.11 -2.18
C ASP A 189 1.26 -31.75 -0.84
N GLY A 190 0.59 -31.00 0.05
CA GLY A 190 1.10 -30.56 1.33
C GLY A 190 2.02 -29.36 1.23
N THR A 191 1.87 -28.55 0.20
CA THR A 191 2.61 -27.29 0.08
C THR A 191 1.74 -26.08 0.43
N LEU A 192 2.38 -25.01 0.92
CA LEU A 192 1.81 -23.68 1.14
C LEU A 192 2.53 -22.71 0.21
N ASP A 193 1.80 -21.86 -0.46
CA ASP A 193 2.39 -20.77 -1.24
C ASP A 193 2.24 -19.44 -0.49
N LEU A 194 3.38 -18.78 -0.24
CA LEU A 194 3.48 -17.44 0.31
C LEU A 194 3.65 -16.45 -0.84
N LEU A 195 2.72 -15.53 -1.00
CA LEU A 195 2.67 -14.52 -2.05
C LEU A 195 3.24 -13.21 -1.52
N ILE A 196 4.31 -12.72 -2.13
CA ILE A 196 4.94 -11.43 -1.78
C ILE A 196 4.14 -10.30 -2.42
N ASN A 197 3.79 -9.28 -1.64
CA ASN A 197 2.93 -8.17 -2.07
C ASN A 197 3.60 -7.31 -3.16
N GLU A 198 4.91 -7.04 -3.03
CA GLU A 198 5.74 -6.40 -4.05
C GLU A 198 6.75 -7.42 -4.59
N PRO A 199 6.52 -7.99 -5.80
CA PRO A 199 7.36 -9.05 -6.35
C PRO A 199 8.81 -8.60 -6.56
N ASP A 200 9.76 -9.29 -5.88
CA ASP A 200 11.19 -9.07 -6.01
C ASP A 200 11.97 -10.37 -5.74
N TYR A 201 12.94 -10.70 -6.61
CA TYR A 201 13.69 -11.95 -6.52
C TYR A 201 14.62 -12.01 -5.30
N THR A 202 15.20 -10.87 -4.93
CA THR A 202 16.12 -10.77 -3.77
C THR A 202 15.33 -10.95 -2.48
N THR A 203 14.20 -10.27 -2.35
CA THR A 203 13.28 -10.38 -1.22
C THR A 203 12.73 -11.81 -1.11
N ALA A 204 12.31 -12.43 -2.22
CA ALA A 204 11.81 -13.81 -2.23
C ALA A 204 12.87 -14.80 -1.73
N THR A 205 14.11 -14.63 -2.19
CA THR A 205 15.22 -15.48 -1.78
C THR A 205 15.57 -15.28 -0.30
N ARG A 206 15.62 -14.04 0.18
CA ARG A 206 15.86 -13.72 1.60
C ARG A 206 14.76 -14.28 2.51
N VAL A 207 13.49 -14.18 2.09
CA VAL A 207 12.36 -14.78 2.81
C VAL A 207 12.52 -16.29 2.90
N ALA A 208 12.77 -16.97 1.78
CA ALA A 208 13.00 -18.43 1.77
C ALA A 208 14.16 -18.85 2.67
N ALA A 209 15.29 -18.15 2.59
CA ALA A 209 16.46 -18.42 3.44
C ALA A 209 16.15 -18.21 4.93
N ARG A 210 15.42 -17.16 5.27
CA ARG A 210 15.03 -16.87 6.67
C ARG A 210 14.10 -17.92 7.24
N ILE A 211 13.12 -18.38 6.46
CA ILE A 211 12.21 -19.46 6.86
C ILE A 211 13.00 -20.75 7.10
N ASN A 212 13.89 -21.14 6.17
CA ASN A 212 14.72 -22.34 6.30
C ASN A 212 15.64 -22.31 7.53
N ALA A 213 16.13 -21.11 7.90
CA ALA A 213 16.98 -20.95 9.07
C ALA A 213 16.21 -21.00 10.39
N ALA A 214 14.98 -20.47 10.42
CA ALA A 214 14.20 -20.31 11.63
C ALA A 214 13.26 -21.50 11.91
N VAL A 215 12.83 -22.22 10.88
CA VAL A 215 11.87 -23.33 10.98
C VAL A 215 12.49 -24.62 10.42
N PRO A 216 13.27 -25.36 11.23
CA PRO A 216 14.08 -26.50 10.76
C PRO A 216 13.32 -27.64 10.08
N ARG A 217 12.00 -27.73 10.32
CA ARG A 217 11.12 -28.76 9.76
C ARG A 217 10.39 -28.31 8.47
N ALA A 218 10.42 -27.03 8.14
CA ALA A 218 9.86 -26.52 6.91
C ALA A 218 10.95 -26.37 5.86
N SER A 219 10.65 -26.63 4.60
CA SER A 219 11.52 -26.32 3.47
C SER A 219 10.85 -25.25 2.64
N ALA A 220 11.50 -24.10 2.48
CA ALA A 220 11.02 -22.98 1.68
C ALA A 220 11.91 -22.79 0.46
N ALA A 221 11.29 -22.58 -0.71
CA ALA A 221 11.98 -22.30 -1.97
C ALA A 221 11.29 -21.13 -2.68
N ALA A 222 12.07 -20.14 -3.12
CA ALA A 222 11.58 -19.09 -4.00
C ALA A 222 11.39 -19.66 -5.41
N LEU A 223 10.15 -19.71 -5.90
CA LEU A 223 9.84 -20.20 -7.24
C LEU A 223 9.86 -19.06 -8.26
N GLU A 224 9.38 -17.90 -7.85
CA GLU A 224 9.23 -16.70 -8.66
C GLU A 224 9.52 -15.46 -7.79
N SER A 225 9.60 -14.29 -8.41
CA SER A 225 9.80 -13.02 -7.68
C SER A 225 8.69 -12.74 -6.65
N GLY A 226 7.48 -13.24 -6.88
CA GLY A 226 6.31 -13.02 -6.02
C GLY A 226 5.84 -14.26 -5.26
N ARG A 227 6.53 -15.41 -5.37
CA ARG A 227 6.04 -16.66 -4.79
C ARG A 227 7.14 -17.46 -4.12
N VAL A 228 6.93 -17.75 -2.84
CA VAL A 228 7.77 -18.65 -2.05
C VAL A 228 6.93 -19.87 -1.66
N ARG A 229 7.35 -21.06 -2.06
CA ARG A 229 6.68 -22.32 -1.72
C ARG A 229 7.29 -22.92 -0.46
N LEU A 230 6.44 -23.31 0.46
CA LEU A 230 6.80 -23.98 1.70
C LEU A 230 6.29 -25.40 1.69
N GLN A 231 7.14 -26.36 2.05
CA GLN A 231 6.72 -27.74 2.33
C GLN A 231 6.26 -27.84 3.78
N VAL A 232 5.05 -28.35 3.99
CA VAL A 232 4.45 -28.50 5.32
C VAL A 232 4.79 -29.89 5.88
N PRO A 233 5.51 -30.00 6.99
CA PRO A 233 5.86 -31.30 7.59
C PRO A 233 4.69 -31.96 8.29
N ASP A 234 3.83 -31.16 8.92
CA ASP A 234 2.61 -31.60 9.61
C ASP A 234 1.38 -31.05 8.92
N ARG A 235 0.66 -31.91 8.22
CA ARG A 235 -0.55 -31.56 7.45
C ARG A 235 -1.81 -31.41 8.28
N SER A 236 -1.72 -31.58 9.61
CA SER A 236 -2.85 -31.28 10.49
C SER A 236 -3.18 -29.79 10.42
N GLN A 237 -4.45 -29.44 10.54
CA GLN A 237 -4.88 -28.03 10.53
C GLN A 237 -4.18 -27.22 11.63
N THR A 238 -3.96 -27.80 12.81
CA THR A 238 -3.23 -27.17 13.91
C THR A 238 -1.76 -26.96 13.58
N GLY A 239 -1.11 -27.93 12.90
CA GLY A 239 0.28 -27.84 12.46
C GLY A 239 0.46 -26.73 11.42
N ILE A 240 -0.47 -26.63 10.47
CA ILE A 240 -0.46 -25.58 9.44
C ILE A 240 -0.59 -24.18 10.06
N VAL A 241 -1.56 -23.97 10.97
CA VAL A 241 -1.76 -22.69 11.64
C VAL A 241 -0.55 -22.29 12.47
N SER A 242 0.05 -23.25 13.19
CA SER A 242 1.27 -23.01 13.97
C SER A 242 2.45 -22.62 13.09
N LEU A 243 2.61 -23.28 11.94
CA LEU A 243 3.66 -22.96 10.97
C LEU A 243 3.46 -21.55 10.39
N ILE A 244 2.24 -21.19 9.99
CA ILE A 244 1.89 -19.87 9.49
C ILE A 244 2.26 -18.80 10.53
N ALA A 245 1.84 -18.97 11.77
CA ALA A 245 2.13 -18.01 12.84
C ALA A 245 3.64 -17.83 13.09
N GLN A 246 4.41 -18.92 13.02
CA GLN A 246 5.87 -18.87 13.13
C GLN A 246 6.48 -18.10 11.96
N VAL A 247 6.08 -18.40 10.71
CA VAL A 247 6.59 -17.73 9.51
C VAL A 247 6.22 -16.25 9.50
N GLU A 248 4.99 -15.88 9.83
CA GLU A 248 4.52 -14.50 9.88
C GLU A 248 5.29 -13.62 10.88
N SER A 249 5.75 -14.22 11.97
CA SER A 249 6.52 -13.52 13.02
C SER A 249 7.98 -13.25 12.65
N LEU A 250 8.52 -13.90 11.62
CA LEU A 250 9.91 -13.73 11.20
C LEU A 250 10.13 -12.36 10.56
N SER A 251 11.27 -11.77 10.85
CA SER A 251 11.69 -10.50 10.25
C SER A 251 12.69 -10.74 9.12
N VAL A 252 12.54 -9.99 8.05
CA VAL A 252 13.41 -10.01 6.85
C VAL A 252 13.67 -8.59 6.39
N GLU A 253 14.83 -8.33 5.83
CA GLU A 253 15.17 -7.09 5.15
C GLU A 253 14.70 -7.16 3.69
N PRO A 254 13.63 -6.43 3.31
CA PRO A 254 13.17 -6.40 1.93
C PRO A 254 14.10 -5.59 1.05
N ASP A 255 14.20 -5.96 -0.23
CA ASP A 255 14.82 -5.12 -1.24
C ASP A 255 13.78 -4.13 -1.78
N VAL A 256 13.84 -2.91 -1.25
CA VAL A 256 12.86 -1.87 -1.59
C VAL A 256 13.34 -1.11 -2.82
N ARG A 257 12.53 -1.12 -3.88
CA ARG A 257 12.80 -0.29 -5.06
C ARG A 257 12.80 1.18 -4.69
N ALA A 258 13.84 1.87 -5.11
CA ALA A 258 13.94 3.31 -4.92
C ALA A 258 12.80 4.01 -5.70
N ARG A 259 11.96 4.76 -4.99
CA ARG A 259 10.82 5.51 -5.57
C ARG A 259 10.84 6.96 -5.14
N VAL A 260 10.45 7.82 -6.04
CA VAL A 260 10.24 9.26 -5.82
C VAL A 260 8.83 9.61 -6.20
N VAL A 261 8.06 10.04 -5.24
CA VAL A 261 6.67 10.47 -5.45
C VAL A 261 6.61 11.99 -5.34
N VAL A 262 6.06 12.64 -6.36
CA VAL A 262 5.91 14.10 -6.41
C VAL A 262 4.43 14.43 -6.56
N ASN A 263 3.90 15.19 -5.62
CA ASN A 263 2.54 15.73 -5.71
C ASN A 263 2.59 17.13 -6.35
N GLU A 264 2.00 17.26 -7.55
CA GLU A 264 2.02 18.53 -8.30
C GLU A 264 1.23 19.63 -7.59
N ARG A 265 0.14 19.31 -6.97
CA ARG A 265 -0.76 20.27 -6.32
C ARG A 265 -0.16 20.88 -5.05
N THR A 266 0.55 20.08 -4.25
CA THR A 266 1.13 20.51 -2.97
C THR A 266 2.63 20.83 -3.06
N GLY A 267 3.31 20.44 -4.13
CA GLY A 267 4.76 20.54 -4.28
C GLY A 267 5.54 19.62 -3.33
N THR A 268 4.87 18.61 -2.76
CA THR A 268 5.51 17.66 -1.85
C THR A 268 6.29 16.63 -2.65
N VAL A 269 7.57 16.45 -2.30
CA VAL A 269 8.44 15.39 -2.84
C VAL A 269 8.75 14.42 -1.72
N VAL A 270 8.45 13.14 -1.94
CA VAL A 270 8.75 12.04 -1.03
C VAL A 270 9.69 11.08 -1.75
N SER A 271 10.86 10.84 -1.18
CA SER A 271 11.78 9.80 -1.67
C SER A 271 11.82 8.65 -0.69
N GLY A 272 11.68 7.43 -1.20
CA GLY A 272 11.88 6.19 -0.45
C GLY A 272 13.27 5.64 -0.71
N GLY A 273 14.01 5.31 0.35
CA GLY A 273 15.38 4.81 0.27
C GLY A 273 16.43 5.88 -0.07
N ASN A 274 17.69 5.48 -0.13
CA ASN A 274 18.79 6.36 -0.56
C ASN A 274 18.80 6.44 -2.08
N VAL A 275 18.11 7.43 -2.64
CA VAL A 275 18.10 7.66 -4.09
C VAL A 275 19.25 8.59 -4.47
N TRP A 276 20.24 8.02 -5.15
CA TRP A 276 21.42 8.71 -5.64
C TRP A 276 21.22 9.22 -7.06
N LEU A 277 21.85 10.36 -7.37
CA LEU A 277 21.87 10.97 -8.68
C LEU A 277 23.24 10.80 -9.33
N SER A 278 23.25 10.35 -10.60
CA SER A 278 24.47 10.33 -11.41
C SER A 278 24.79 11.71 -11.98
N ALA A 279 26.02 11.86 -12.46
CA ALA A 279 26.45 13.09 -13.12
C ALA A 279 25.53 13.43 -14.30
N VAL A 280 24.96 14.63 -14.30
CA VAL A 280 24.05 15.11 -15.34
C VAL A 280 23.95 16.63 -15.30
N THR A 281 23.74 17.25 -16.46
CA THR A 281 23.36 18.65 -16.57
C THR A 281 21.98 18.75 -17.20
N VAL A 282 21.06 19.40 -16.51
CA VAL A 282 19.69 19.66 -16.99
C VAL A 282 19.44 21.16 -16.97
N THR A 283 18.94 21.70 -18.06
CA THR A 283 18.51 23.11 -18.17
C THR A 283 17.00 23.10 -18.44
N GLN A 284 16.25 23.80 -17.61
CA GLN A 284 14.80 23.93 -17.76
C GLN A 284 14.37 25.37 -17.46
N GLY A 285 13.93 26.08 -18.51
CA GLY A 285 13.67 27.53 -18.42
C GLY A 285 14.93 28.28 -17.97
N ASP A 286 14.80 29.05 -16.92
CA ASP A 286 15.89 29.81 -16.31
C ASP A 286 16.72 29.05 -15.27
N ILE A 287 16.42 27.77 -15.06
CA ILE A 287 17.09 26.93 -14.08
C ILE A 287 18.08 25.99 -14.78
N LYS A 288 19.34 26.03 -14.36
CA LYS A 288 20.38 25.11 -14.79
C LYS A 288 20.83 24.26 -13.59
N VAL A 289 20.62 22.96 -13.66
CA VAL A 289 21.12 21.98 -12.68
C VAL A 289 22.30 21.25 -13.28
N SER A 290 23.44 21.26 -12.61
CA SER A 290 24.65 20.51 -13.00
C SER A 290 25.12 19.64 -11.83
N ILE A 291 25.23 18.34 -12.10
CA ILE A 291 25.78 17.36 -11.16
C ILE A 291 27.11 16.90 -11.75
N THR A 292 28.22 17.28 -11.11
CA THR A 292 29.57 17.02 -11.62
C THR A 292 30.37 16.16 -10.67
N GLU A 293 31.34 15.47 -11.22
CA GLU A 293 32.29 14.63 -10.50
C GLU A 293 33.58 15.45 -10.28
N ASP A 294 33.86 15.78 -9.01
CA ASP A 294 35.09 16.47 -8.62
C ASP A 294 36.05 15.48 -7.97
N TYR A 295 37.19 15.22 -8.59
CA TYR A 295 38.28 14.44 -8.00
C TYR A 295 39.33 15.38 -7.41
N ILE A 296 39.56 15.31 -6.10
CA ILE A 296 40.71 15.97 -5.48
C ILE A 296 41.76 14.91 -5.21
N VAL A 297 42.85 15.01 -5.94
CA VAL A 297 44.03 14.19 -5.70
C VAL A 297 44.82 14.84 -4.57
N SER A 298 44.76 14.24 -3.37
CA SER A 298 45.63 14.64 -2.28
C SER A 298 47.04 14.05 -2.51
N GLN A 299 47.93 14.89 -3.03
CA GLN A 299 49.33 14.52 -3.09
C GLN A 299 49.99 14.94 -1.74
N PRO A 300 50.65 14.02 -1.04
CA PRO A 300 51.42 14.41 0.12
C PRO A 300 52.59 15.32 -0.32
N TYR A 301 52.64 16.50 0.22
CA TYR A 301 53.73 17.48 -0.02
C TYR A 301 54.99 16.94 0.65
N GLY A 302 55.80 16.24 -0.06
CA GLY A 302 57.08 15.72 0.39
C GLY A 302 58.18 16.77 0.18
N GLY A 303 58.37 17.65 1.15
CA GLY A 303 59.59 18.44 1.25
C GLY A 303 60.75 17.54 1.59
N PHE A 304 61.68 17.35 0.66
CA PHE A 304 63.07 16.86 0.83
C PHE A 304 63.30 15.49 1.51
N ILE A 305 62.32 14.64 1.74
CA ILE A 305 62.47 13.29 2.26
C ILE A 305 62.01 12.29 1.19
N ARG A 306 62.87 11.33 0.85
CA ARG A 306 62.50 10.24 -0.08
C ARG A 306 61.29 9.48 0.43
N PRO A 307 60.23 9.34 -0.35
CA PRO A 307 59.05 8.62 0.10
C PRO A 307 59.41 7.16 0.38
N GLY A 308 59.04 6.65 1.55
CA GLY A 308 59.13 5.22 1.87
C GLY A 308 58.13 4.43 1.05
N PRO A 309 58.28 3.07 0.94
CA PRO A 309 57.44 2.24 0.12
C PRO A 309 55.94 2.18 0.50
N ASP A 310 55.55 2.77 1.62
CA ASP A 310 54.17 2.73 2.14
C ASP A 310 53.35 4.00 1.90
N ILE A 311 53.87 4.99 1.16
CA ILE A 311 53.11 6.21 0.85
C ILE A 311 52.20 5.94 -0.38
N ARG A 312 50.91 5.75 -0.15
CA ARG A 312 49.88 5.58 -1.21
C ARG A 312 49.10 6.87 -1.36
N THR A 313 48.82 7.24 -2.60
CA THR A 313 47.92 8.34 -2.95
C THR A 313 46.50 7.95 -2.52
N ALA A 314 45.92 8.70 -1.59
CA ALA A 314 44.53 8.51 -1.19
C ALA A 314 43.66 9.50 -1.93
N ILE A 315 42.65 9.01 -2.63
CA ILE A 315 41.60 9.84 -3.24
C ILE A 315 40.53 10.05 -2.19
N VAL A 316 40.42 11.28 -1.68
CA VAL A 316 39.43 11.63 -0.65
C VAL A 316 38.36 12.52 -1.30
N PRO A 317 37.12 12.12 -1.34
CA PRO A 317 36.03 12.99 -1.81
C PRO A 317 35.77 14.09 -0.77
N GLN A 318 35.88 15.35 -1.16
CA GLN A 318 35.52 16.51 -0.32
C GLN A 318 34.25 17.17 -0.80
N THR A 319 33.34 17.44 0.13
CA THR A 319 32.06 18.09 -0.14
C THR A 319 32.21 19.62 -0.02
N ARG A 320 32.01 20.36 -1.10
CA ARG A 320 31.83 21.81 -1.09
C ARG A 320 30.62 22.19 -1.92
N VAL A 321 29.64 22.81 -1.29
CA VAL A 321 28.53 23.47 -1.98
C VAL A 321 28.99 24.87 -2.36
N ARG A 322 28.98 25.21 -3.64
CA ARG A 322 29.23 26.57 -4.13
C ARG A 322 27.98 27.07 -4.83
N VAL A 323 27.26 27.99 -4.20
CA VAL A 323 26.18 28.75 -4.84
C VAL A 323 26.83 29.94 -5.52
N GLN A 324 26.77 30.01 -6.86
CA GLN A 324 27.09 31.23 -7.63
C GLN A 324 25.76 31.88 -8.02
N GLU A 325 25.50 33.06 -7.46
CA GLU A 325 24.47 33.97 -7.96
C GLU A 325 24.85 34.50 -9.34
N SER A 326 24.39 33.85 -10.39
CA SER A 326 24.18 34.49 -11.69
C SER A 326 22.68 34.60 -11.91
N GLN A 327 22.23 35.58 -12.69
CA GLN A 327 20.82 35.90 -12.97
C GLN A 327 19.99 34.74 -13.56
N LEU A 328 20.60 33.60 -13.79
CA LEU A 328 20.01 32.28 -14.08
C LEU A 328 20.18 31.42 -12.86
N GLY A 329 19.10 30.86 -12.31
CA GLY A 329 19.13 29.96 -11.16
C GLY A 329 19.98 28.72 -11.45
N ALA A 330 21.27 28.74 -11.08
CA ALA A 330 22.17 27.62 -11.30
C ALA A 330 22.33 26.78 -10.01
N VAL A 331 22.01 25.50 -10.09
CA VAL A 331 22.22 24.51 -9.02
C VAL A 331 23.34 23.58 -9.44
N ASN A 332 24.46 23.60 -8.71
CA ASN A 332 25.57 22.68 -8.89
C ASN A 332 25.58 21.67 -7.74
N LEU A 333 25.36 20.40 -8.08
CA LEU A 333 25.46 19.29 -7.16
C LEU A 333 26.60 18.35 -7.59
N ARG A 334 27.08 17.55 -6.66
CA ARG A 334 28.14 16.56 -6.94
C ARG A 334 27.53 15.20 -7.27
N GLN A 335 28.33 14.36 -7.89
CA GLN A 335 28.02 12.96 -8.04
C GLN A 335 27.81 12.33 -6.65
N GLY A 336 26.75 11.52 -6.52
CA GLY A 336 26.34 10.97 -5.24
C GLY A 336 25.48 11.91 -4.39
N ALA A 337 25.04 13.05 -4.94
CA ALA A 337 23.99 13.85 -4.31
C ALA A 337 22.68 13.06 -4.25
N THR A 338 21.96 13.26 -3.17
CA THR A 338 20.64 12.64 -3.01
C THR A 338 19.55 13.49 -3.66
N ILE A 339 18.38 12.90 -3.88
CA ILE A 339 17.21 13.70 -4.31
C ILE A 339 16.86 14.78 -3.30
N GLU A 340 17.06 14.50 -2.01
CA GLU A 340 16.81 15.49 -0.96
C GLU A 340 17.70 16.72 -1.14
N ASP A 341 18.99 16.53 -1.43
CA ASP A 341 19.93 17.62 -1.71
C ASP A 341 19.49 18.44 -2.92
N LEU A 342 19.04 17.76 -3.98
CA LEU A 342 18.54 18.42 -5.19
C LEU A 342 17.27 19.23 -4.89
N VAL A 343 16.30 18.66 -4.21
CA VAL A 343 15.03 19.33 -3.89
C VAL A 343 15.29 20.54 -2.98
N ASN A 344 16.17 20.40 -1.97
CA ASN A 344 16.54 21.49 -1.07
C ASN A 344 17.25 22.61 -1.84
N ALA A 345 18.14 22.27 -2.79
CA ALA A 345 18.82 23.25 -3.62
C ALA A 345 17.85 23.99 -4.58
N LEU A 346 16.89 23.27 -5.19
CA LEU A 346 15.85 23.87 -6.02
C LEU A 346 14.90 24.77 -5.22
N ARG A 347 14.57 24.39 -3.99
CA ARG A 347 13.78 25.25 -3.07
C ARG A 347 14.55 26.52 -2.65
N ALA A 348 15.86 26.42 -2.47
CA ALA A 348 16.69 27.57 -2.11
C ALA A 348 16.67 28.65 -3.20
N ILE A 349 16.57 28.27 -4.48
CA ILE A 349 16.40 29.20 -5.61
C ILE A 349 14.95 29.57 -5.88
N LYS A 350 14.02 29.19 -5.01
CA LYS A 350 12.57 29.44 -5.12
C LYS A 350 11.91 28.85 -6.37
N ALA A 351 12.41 27.71 -6.87
CA ALA A 351 11.80 27.00 -7.97
C ALA A 351 10.36 26.59 -7.66
N SER A 352 9.46 26.75 -8.61
CA SER A 352 8.06 26.32 -8.49
C SER A 352 7.94 24.79 -8.50
N SER A 353 6.83 24.25 -7.99
CA SER A 353 6.57 22.80 -8.00
C SER A 353 6.66 22.20 -9.41
N ARG A 354 6.18 22.92 -10.43
CA ARG A 354 6.23 22.48 -11.83
C ARG A 354 7.67 22.41 -12.37
N GLU A 355 8.51 23.38 -12.02
CA GLU A 355 9.92 23.38 -12.39
C GLU A 355 10.67 22.23 -11.72
N VAL A 356 10.42 21.97 -10.43
CA VAL A 356 11.00 20.82 -9.71
C VAL A 356 10.61 19.51 -10.41
N ILE A 357 9.35 19.33 -10.79
CA ILE A 357 8.87 18.15 -11.52
C ILE A 357 9.57 18.04 -12.87
N ALA A 358 9.63 19.13 -13.64
CA ALA A 358 10.25 19.16 -14.96
C ALA A 358 11.75 18.80 -14.90
N VAL A 359 12.48 19.32 -13.91
CA VAL A 359 13.89 18.98 -13.66
C VAL A 359 14.03 17.49 -13.30
N LEU A 360 13.22 16.95 -12.37
CA LEU A 360 13.26 15.53 -11.99
C LEU A 360 12.95 14.62 -13.18
N GLN A 361 11.96 14.97 -14.01
CA GLN A 361 11.64 14.25 -15.24
C GLN A 361 12.79 14.33 -16.25
N GLY A 362 13.45 15.49 -16.35
CA GLY A 362 14.64 15.67 -17.20
C GLY A 362 15.78 14.75 -16.77
N ILE A 363 16.11 14.72 -15.48
CA ILE A 363 17.14 13.85 -14.89
C ILE A 363 16.77 12.38 -15.09
N LYS A 364 15.49 12.01 -14.91
CA LYS A 364 15.00 10.63 -15.16
C LYS A 364 15.16 10.22 -16.61
N ARG A 365 14.77 11.09 -17.56
CA ARG A 365 14.93 10.84 -19.02
C ARG A 365 16.39 10.73 -19.44
N ALA A 366 17.27 11.48 -18.79
CA ALA A 366 18.72 11.39 -19.01
C ALA A 366 19.35 10.11 -18.39
N GLY A 367 18.58 9.29 -17.66
CA GLY A 367 19.06 8.07 -17.02
C GLY A 367 19.84 8.30 -15.72
N ALA A 368 19.94 9.55 -15.25
CA ALA A 368 20.73 9.90 -14.07
C ALA A 368 19.97 9.76 -12.74
N LEU A 369 18.66 9.48 -12.77
CA LEU A 369 17.83 9.16 -11.62
C LEU A 369 17.59 7.64 -11.54
N HIS A 370 18.24 6.98 -10.59
CA HIS A 370 18.13 5.53 -10.36
C HIS A 370 16.93 5.18 -9.45
N ALA A 371 15.76 5.75 -9.73
CA ALA A 371 14.52 5.50 -9.02
C ALA A 371 13.32 5.58 -9.96
N GLU A 372 12.22 4.98 -9.56
CA GLU A 372 10.93 5.18 -10.20
C GLU A 372 10.38 6.57 -9.84
N LEU A 373 9.98 7.37 -10.83
CA LEU A 373 9.38 8.70 -10.62
C LEU A 373 7.88 8.61 -10.83
N ILE A 374 7.12 8.88 -9.78
CA ILE A 374 5.65 8.90 -9.80
C ILE A 374 5.18 10.34 -9.55
N VAL A 375 4.36 10.87 -10.45
CA VAL A 375 3.75 12.21 -10.32
C VAL A 375 2.26 12.03 -10.05
N GLN A 376 1.76 12.67 -8.98
CA GLN A 376 0.36 12.61 -8.51
C GLN A 376 -0.29 13.99 -8.48
#